data_aa7264e87b48ee935fcad62cad820be8
#
_entry.id   aa7264e87b48ee935fcad62cad820be8
#
_cell.length_a   1.000
_cell.length_b   1.000
_cell.length_c   1.000
_cell.angle_alpha   90.00
_cell.angle_beta   90.00
_cell.angle_gamma   90.00
#
_symmetry.space_group_name_H-M   'P 1'
#
loop_
_entity.id
_entity.type
_entity.pdbx_description
1 polymer ?
#
loop_
_entity_poly.entity_id
_entity_poly.type
_entity_poly.pdbx_seq_one_letter_code
_entity_poly.pdbx_strand_id
1 'polypeptide(L)'
;MQLEEAAKRLNDSETKLARLRRQDKVGSTKSSPGSGTKSAKVEPRSTSPIHLSQGSTRNQPHSKTELLIPAVIPKISQPTKLAGSSGKAPVSSSAQASPSVSSQSISATKEKGDKSYRTSSKQEVEIQDRGTKRKFEQKEHKELIPLVRTSSSPSIIRCYASNHISSQHKRKLRSLSLCPVNDQLFVTSALDGIVNLWQVQAKGSGASLLSSTDCVSPKQRRWPEDIAWHPEGNSLFSVYSADSGDSQVSVLNLNRTQGKARVTFLEDKPHVKGIINSIVFPPWENTCFVTGGSDHAVIIWKETDAENVWKPKALHRNMHSSAVMGVAGMCQKQIILSAGADKRIVGFDANVGRAEFKHQIESKCMSVLPNPCDFNLFMVQAGTHEKQLRLFDIRLRQTEIHAFGWKQESSESQSALINQAWSPDGLYISSGTADPMIHIFDIRYHAHKPSQSIRAHQKRVFKAVWLHSCPLLISISSDLNIGLHKTT
;
A
#
# COMPACT_ATOMS: atom_id res chain seq x y z
N MET A 1 -15.66 10.10 -49.72
CA MET A 1 -15.35 8.67 -49.45
C MET A 1 -15.10 8.36 -47.99
N GLN A 2 -14.08 8.90 -47.29
CA GLN A 2 -13.83 8.53 -45.90
C GLN A 2 -14.92 8.95 -44.91
N LEU A 3 -15.55 10.09 -45.06
CA LEU A 3 -16.66 10.58 -44.26
C LEU A 3 -17.96 9.78 -44.45
N GLU A 4 -18.25 9.35 -45.67
CA GLU A 4 -19.41 8.51 -45.96
C GLU A 4 -19.28 7.12 -45.41
N GLU A 5 -18.05 6.55 -45.42
CA GLU A 5 -17.78 5.25 -44.83
C GLU A 5 -17.87 5.28 -43.29
N ALA A 6 -17.42 6.38 -42.69
CA ALA A 6 -17.58 6.61 -41.24
C ALA A 6 -19.05 6.76 -40.82
N ALA A 7 -19.85 7.50 -41.61
CA ALA A 7 -21.30 7.66 -41.40
C ALA A 7 -22.05 6.31 -41.52
N LYS A 8 -21.67 5.47 -42.49
CA LYS A 8 -22.25 4.15 -42.69
C LYS A 8 -21.93 3.21 -41.48
N ARG A 9 -20.71 3.25 -40.99
CA ARG A 9 -20.31 2.46 -39.79
C ARG A 9 -21.04 2.93 -38.53
N LEU A 10 -21.31 4.22 -38.38
CA LEU A 10 -22.09 4.76 -37.28
C LEU A 10 -23.52 4.25 -37.30
N ASN A 11 -24.19 4.33 -38.46
CA ASN A 11 -25.57 3.87 -38.68
C ASN A 11 -25.71 2.35 -38.45
N ASP A 12 -24.74 1.56 -38.89
CA ASP A 12 -24.72 0.11 -38.65
C ASP A 12 -24.55 -0.22 -37.15
N SER A 13 -23.77 0.58 -36.43
CA SER A 13 -23.60 0.42 -34.95
C SER A 13 -24.87 0.79 -34.21
N GLU A 14 -25.57 1.85 -34.56
CA GLU A 14 -26.84 2.26 -33.99
C GLU A 14 -27.96 1.24 -34.23
N THR A 15 -27.99 0.67 -35.43
CA THR A 15 -28.96 -0.38 -35.82
C THR A 15 -28.72 -1.65 -34.96
N LYS A 16 -27.47 -2.01 -34.74
CA LYS A 16 -27.08 -3.17 -33.90
C LYS A 16 -27.46 -2.95 -32.43
N LEU A 17 -27.28 -1.75 -31.92
CA LEU A 17 -27.63 -1.35 -30.57
C LEU A 17 -29.17 -1.38 -30.35
N ALA A 18 -29.93 -0.95 -31.35
CA ALA A 18 -31.39 -0.99 -31.33
C ALA A 18 -31.94 -2.44 -31.33
N ARG A 19 -31.28 -3.36 -32.04
CA ARG A 19 -31.62 -4.79 -32.02
C ARG A 19 -31.35 -5.43 -30.66
N LEU A 20 -30.22 -5.13 -30.02
CA LEU A 20 -29.90 -5.62 -28.67
C LEU A 20 -30.91 -5.12 -27.64
N ARG A 21 -31.28 -3.84 -27.67
CA ARG A 21 -32.31 -3.29 -26.75
C ARG A 21 -33.71 -3.91 -26.94
N ARG A 22 -34.02 -4.41 -28.14
CA ARG A 22 -35.27 -5.16 -28.38
C ARG A 22 -35.18 -6.58 -27.83
N GLN A 23 -34.03 -7.24 -27.90
CA GLN A 23 -33.83 -8.57 -27.33
C GLN A 23 -33.95 -8.58 -25.79
N ASP A 24 -33.40 -7.56 -25.13
CA ASP A 24 -33.54 -7.43 -23.65
C ASP A 24 -34.99 -7.19 -23.20
N LYS A 25 -35.84 -6.57 -24.03
CA LYS A 25 -37.27 -6.40 -23.72
C LYS A 25 -38.10 -7.65 -23.95
N VAL A 26 -37.68 -8.59 -24.77
CA VAL A 26 -38.40 -9.84 -25.04
C VAL A 26 -38.04 -10.96 -24.06
N GLY A 27 -36.89 -10.82 -23.36
CA GLY A 27 -36.40 -11.79 -22.36
C GLY A 27 -37.10 -11.71 -21.00
N SER A 28 -37.88 -10.66 -20.71
CA SER A 28 -38.53 -10.46 -19.40
C SER A 28 -40.00 -10.84 -19.31
N THR A 29 -40.55 -11.49 -20.35
CA THR A 29 -41.92 -11.97 -20.36
C THR A 29 -42.03 -13.39 -20.86
N LYS A 30 -41.69 -14.37 -20.04
CA LYS A 30 -42.16 -15.77 -20.17
C LYS A 30 -41.73 -16.60 -18.96
N SER A 31 -42.64 -16.81 -18.02
CA SER A 31 -42.86 -18.11 -17.36
C SER A 31 -44.09 -18.04 -16.44
N SER A 32 -45.16 -18.62 -16.87
CA SER A 32 -46.10 -19.43 -16.10
C SER A 32 -46.92 -20.23 -17.10
N PRO A 33 -47.25 -21.52 -16.82
CA PRO A 33 -48.61 -21.91 -16.51
C PRO A 33 -48.64 -22.95 -15.37
N GLY A 34 -49.62 -23.16 -14.54
CA GLY A 34 -51.06 -23.04 -14.56
C GLY A 34 -51.66 -24.19 -13.81
N SER A 35 -52.75 -24.03 -13.24
CA SER A 35 -53.88 -24.87 -12.82
C SER A 35 -54.31 -24.55 -11.38
N GLY A 36 -55.42 -24.10 -11.11
CA GLY A 36 -56.83 -24.36 -11.39
C GLY A 36 -57.53 -24.53 -10.05
N THR A 37 -58.43 -23.79 -9.65
CA THR A 37 -59.84 -23.85 -9.59
C THR A 37 -60.50 -23.00 -8.49
N LYS A 38 -61.44 -22.15 -8.94
CA LYS A 38 -62.75 -21.75 -8.43
C LYS A 38 -62.96 -21.00 -7.09
N SER A 39 -63.43 -19.76 -7.29
CA SER A 39 -64.69 -19.08 -6.73
C SER A 39 -64.73 -18.75 -5.23
N ALA A 40 -65.03 -17.54 -4.79
CA ALA A 40 -66.08 -16.60 -5.02
C ALA A 40 -65.83 -15.32 -4.18
N LYS A 41 -66.07 -14.20 -4.83
CA LYS A 41 -66.82 -13.01 -4.45
C LYS A 41 -66.98 -12.62 -2.98
N VAL A 42 -66.53 -11.41 -2.59
CA VAL A 42 -67.32 -10.28 -2.10
C VAL A 42 -66.44 -9.23 -1.43
N GLU A 43 -66.42 -8.01 -1.96
CA GLU A 43 -66.07 -6.73 -1.31
C GLU A 43 -67.35 -6.23 -0.54
N PRO A 44 -67.36 -5.07 0.19
CA PRO A 44 -66.30 -4.12 0.63
C PRO A 44 -66.50 -3.54 2.05
N ARG A 45 -65.67 -2.49 2.35
CA ARG A 45 -65.91 -1.34 3.26
C ARG A 45 -65.41 -1.42 4.70
N SER A 46 -64.49 -0.60 5.02
CA SER A 46 -64.41 0.79 5.56
C SER A 46 -64.37 0.91 7.08
N THR A 47 -63.59 1.88 7.47
CA THR A 47 -63.64 2.79 8.63
C THR A 47 -62.67 2.56 9.77
N SER A 48 -61.78 3.56 9.92
CA SER A 48 -61.17 4.02 11.18
C SER A 48 -62.28 4.61 12.09
N PRO A 49 -62.15 4.94 13.37
CA PRO A 49 -61.05 5.72 13.96
C PRO A 49 -60.78 5.55 15.49
N ILE A 50 -59.67 6.18 15.94
CA ILE A 50 -59.46 7.01 17.17
C ILE A 50 -59.69 6.38 18.55
N HIS A 51 -58.67 6.46 19.45
CA HIS A 51 -58.59 7.25 20.67
C HIS A 51 -57.24 7.11 21.41
N LEU A 52 -56.64 8.23 21.61
CA LEU A 52 -55.95 8.88 22.72
C LEU A 52 -55.86 8.14 24.07
N SER A 53 -54.65 8.18 24.67
CA SER A 53 -54.43 8.86 25.96
C SER A 53 -52.93 8.86 26.32
N GLN A 54 -52.43 9.93 26.56
CA GLN A 54 -51.57 10.71 27.45
C GLN A 54 -50.84 9.97 28.57
N GLY A 55 -49.58 10.41 28.79
CA GLY A 55 -48.84 10.28 30.06
C GLY A 55 -47.33 10.37 29.87
N SER A 56 -46.78 11.48 29.75
CA SER A 56 -45.96 12.34 30.60
C SER A 56 -44.62 11.80 31.13
N THR A 57 -43.56 12.51 30.69
CA THR A 57 -42.31 12.94 31.37
C THR A 57 -41.21 11.93 31.70
N ARG A 58 -40.02 12.06 31.11
CA ARG A 58 -38.87 12.74 31.74
C ARG A 58 -37.60 12.63 30.90
N ASN A 59 -37.05 13.76 30.53
CA ASN A 59 -35.74 13.95 29.97
C ASN A 59 -34.64 13.52 30.93
N GLN A 60 -33.63 12.80 30.43
CA GLN A 60 -32.24 12.98 30.86
C GLN A 60 -31.27 12.64 29.74
N PRO A 61 -30.15 13.39 29.59
CA PRO A 61 -29.23 13.27 28.47
C PRO A 61 -28.18 12.21 28.75
N HIS A 62 -27.97 11.32 27.79
CA HIS A 62 -26.82 10.40 27.85
C HIS A 62 -25.54 11.14 27.52
N SER A 63 -24.68 11.26 28.51
CA SER A 63 -23.30 11.70 28.44
C SER A 63 -22.48 10.74 27.55
N LYS A 64 -21.83 11.31 26.55
CA LYS A 64 -20.80 10.63 25.78
C LYS A 64 -19.56 10.40 26.67
N THR A 65 -19.30 9.17 27.00
CA THR A 65 -18.04 8.78 27.65
C THR A 65 -16.94 8.75 26.60
N GLU A 66 -16.12 9.79 26.55
CA GLU A 66 -14.84 9.77 25.83
C GLU A 66 -13.86 8.88 26.59
N LEU A 67 -13.47 7.78 25.98
CA LEU A 67 -12.39 6.93 26.45
C LEU A 67 -11.05 7.63 26.18
N LEU A 68 -10.44 8.15 27.23
CA LEU A 68 -9.06 8.65 27.24
C LEU A 68 -8.09 7.50 27.08
N ILE A 69 -7.28 7.53 26.03
CA ILE A 69 -6.17 6.59 25.79
C ILE A 69 -4.93 7.12 26.50
N PRO A 70 -4.24 6.34 27.33
CA PRO A 70 -2.99 6.77 27.96
C PRO A 70 -1.87 6.91 26.92
N ALA A 71 -1.14 8.01 26.99
CA ALA A 71 0.08 8.22 26.22
C ALA A 71 1.17 7.24 26.71
N VAL A 72 1.75 6.48 25.78
CA VAL A 72 2.92 5.63 26.05
C VAL A 72 4.15 6.53 26.04
N ILE A 73 4.63 6.90 27.23
CA ILE A 73 5.92 7.56 27.40
C ILE A 73 6.97 6.47 27.65
N PRO A 74 8.09 6.45 26.94
CA PRO A 74 9.19 5.53 27.25
C PRO A 74 9.82 5.95 28.59
N LYS A 75 9.83 5.04 29.56
CA LYS A 75 10.52 5.22 30.84
C LYS A 75 12.03 5.22 30.60
N ILE A 76 12.64 6.37 30.77
CA ILE A 76 14.08 6.50 31.00
C ILE A 76 14.29 6.25 32.48
N SER A 77 15.02 5.21 32.84
CA SER A 77 15.47 4.89 34.20
C SER A 77 16.47 5.92 34.68
N GLN A 78 16.12 6.64 35.72
CA GLN A 78 17.04 7.49 36.48
C GLN A 78 17.76 6.68 37.54
N PRO A 79 19.05 6.94 37.81
CA PRO A 79 19.76 6.31 38.94
C PRO A 79 19.47 7.03 40.25
N THR A 80 19.27 6.25 41.27
CA THR A 80 19.05 6.59 42.67
C THR A 80 20.16 7.43 43.26
N LYS A 81 19.79 8.56 43.91
CA LYS A 81 20.65 9.37 44.77
C LYS A 81 20.77 8.74 46.16
N LEU A 82 22.02 8.58 46.61
CA LEU A 82 22.36 8.46 48.05
C LEU A 82 23.00 9.78 48.50
N ALA A 83 22.54 10.23 49.64
CA ALA A 83 22.92 11.49 50.29
C ALA A 83 24.21 11.41 51.07
N GLY A 84 24.93 12.53 51.23
CA GLY A 84 26.03 12.68 52.17
C GLY A 84 26.91 13.92 51.97
N SER A 85 26.53 15.00 52.60
CA SER A 85 27.15 16.12 53.33
C SER A 85 28.50 16.75 52.89
N SER A 86 28.42 18.06 52.79
CA SER A 86 29.25 19.18 53.30
C SER A 86 30.68 19.44 52.77
N GLY A 87 30.91 20.68 52.33
CA GLY A 87 32.20 21.33 52.48
C GLY A 87 32.64 22.29 51.41
N LYS A 88 32.26 23.55 51.59
CA LYS A 88 32.97 24.84 51.27
C LYS A 88 33.88 24.99 50.03
N ALA A 89 33.53 26.02 49.26
CA ALA A 89 34.38 26.80 48.35
C ALA A 89 35.56 27.51 49.10
N PRO A 90 36.54 28.22 48.48
CA PRO A 90 36.38 29.12 47.29
C PRO A 90 37.65 29.30 46.37
N VAL A 91 37.43 29.95 45.25
CA VAL A 91 38.14 31.11 44.61
C VAL A 91 39.41 30.91 43.75
N SER A 92 39.32 31.52 42.59
CA SER A 92 40.19 32.33 41.74
C SER A 92 41.11 31.60 40.74
N SER A 93 41.06 32.01 39.55
CA SER A 93 41.43 33.10 38.70
C SER A 93 42.41 32.74 37.57
N SER A 94 42.10 33.30 36.44
CA SER A 94 42.96 33.90 35.39
C SER A 94 43.79 32.98 34.48
N ALA A 95 43.66 33.11 33.24
CA ALA A 95 44.02 34.04 32.20
C ALA A 95 44.86 33.40 31.09
N GLN A 96 44.47 33.69 29.85
CA GLN A 96 45.24 34.06 28.64
C GLN A 96 46.36 33.13 28.15
N ALA A 97 46.55 32.79 26.89
CA ALA A 97 46.66 33.57 25.67
C ALA A 97 46.94 32.64 24.47
N SER A 98 46.45 33.02 23.31
CA SER A 98 46.99 32.61 22.00
C SER A 98 48.29 33.39 21.74
N PRO A 99 49.14 33.06 20.76
CA PRO A 99 48.87 33.23 19.33
C PRO A 99 49.64 32.32 18.32
N SER A 100 49.11 32.15 17.16
CA SER A 100 49.54 32.47 15.77
C SER A 100 50.78 31.83 15.13
N VAL A 101 50.60 31.52 13.85
CA VAL A 101 51.27 31.88 12.61
C VAL A 101 52.16 30.82 11.90
N SER A 102 51.75 30.58 10.67
CA SER A 102 52.35 30.56 9.32
C SER A 102 53.02 29.26 8.85
N SER A 103 52.61 28.78 7.72
CA SER A 103 52.77 29.03 6.29
C SER A 103 53.86 28.20 5.56
N GLN A 104 53.52 27.86 4.34
CA GLN A 104 54.31 27.51 3.15
C GLN A 104 54.77 26.05 2.99
N SER A 105 54.39 25.33 1.94
CA SER A 105 54.33 25.39 0.48
C SER A 105 55.34 24.47 -0.17
N ILE A 106 54.96 23.89 -1.35
CA ILE A 106 55.82 23.39 -2.49
C ILE A 106 56.24 21.91 -2.36
N SER A 107 56.07 21.01 -3.30
CA SER A 107 55.82 20.91 -4.73
C SER A 107 55.79 19.42 -5.15
N ALA A 108 55.29 19.21 -6.31
CA ALA A 108 55.05 17.99 -7.06
C ALA A 108 56.21 17.03 -7.22
N THR A 109 55.90 15.73 -7.36
CA THR A 109 56.44 14.88 -8.45
C THR A 109 55.52 13.67 -8.70
N LYS A 110 55.37 13.36 -9.98
CA LYS A 110 54.70 12.20 -10.57
C LYS A 110 55.52 10.94 -10.35
N GLU A 111 54.86 9.80 -10.09
CA GLU A 111 55.19 8.56 -10.80
C GLU A 111 54.04 7.54 -10.78
N LYS A 112 54.01 6.77 -11.85
CA LYS A 112 53.04 5.73 -12.24
C LYS A 112 53.31 4.42 -11.49
N GLY A 113 52.19 3.68 -11.26
CA GLY A 113 52.32 2.22 -11.21
C GLY A 113 51.36 1.53 -10.27
N ASP A 114 50.48 0.85 -10.88
CA ASP A 114 50.02 -0.51 -10.66
C ASP A 114 48.71 -0.77 -9.88
N LYS A 115 47.92 -1.61 -10.53
CA LYS A 115 46.61 -2.06 -10.18
C LYS A 115 46.64 -3.02 -8.98
N SER A 116 45.85 -2.74 -7.97
CA SER A 116 45.31 -3.79 -7.10
C SER A 116 43.89 -3.49 -6.72
N TYR A 117 43.05 -4.47 -6.96
CA TYR A 117 41.61 -4.47 -6.58
C TYR A 117 41.46 -4.25 -5.09
N ARG A 118 40.79 -3.18 -4.72
CA ARG A 118 40.36 -2.96 -3.34
C ARG A 118 38.84 -2.81 -3.29
N THR A 119 38.25 -3.69 -2.52
CA THR A 119 36.94 -3.71 -1.90
C THR A 119 36.34 -2.31 -1.71
N SER A 120 35.12 -2.15 -2.22
CA SER A 120 34.35 -0.94 -2.12
C SER A 120 34.02 -0.59 -0.67
N SER A 121 34.51 0.55 -0.25
CA SER A 121 34.16 1.22 0.98
C SER A 121 32.67 1.64 0.97
N LYS A 122 31.98 1.37 2.07
CA LYS A 122 30.65 1.89 2.39
C LYS A 122 30.62 3.41 2.22
N GLN A 123 29.85 3.92 1.28
CA GLN A 123 29.49 5.34 1.26
C GLN A 123 28.34 5.55 2.23
N GLU A 124 28.63 6.19 3.35
CA GLU A 124 27.63 6.77 4.25
C GLU A 124 27.06 8.03 3.57
N VAL A 125 25.81 7.99 3.22
CA VAL A 125 25.09 9.20 2.76
C VAL A 125 24.52 9.86 4.01
N GLU A 126 25.17 10.92 4.49
CA GLU A 126 24.59 11.80 5.52
C GLU A 126 23.52 12.70 4.90
N ILE A 127 22.28 12.46 5.24
CA ILE A 127 21.19 13.39 4.97
C ILE A 127 21.14 14.37 6.14
N GLN A 128 21.46 15.63 5.89
CA GLN A 128 21.30 16.71 6.88
C GLN A 128 19.82 17.04 7.03
N ASP A 129 19.21 16.55 8.10
CA ASP A 129 17.92 17.01 8.56
C ASP A 129 18.09 18.01 9.69
N ARG A 130 17.20 19.01 9.75
CA ARG A 130 17.23 20.10 10.74
C ARG A 130 17.11 19.53 12.16
N GLY A 131 18.21 19.33 12.84
CA GLY A 131 18.29 19.12 14.28
C GLY A 131 18.59 17.72 14.80
N THR A 132 18.53 16.64 14.01
CA THR A 132 18.94 15.30 14.46
C THR A 132 19.54 14.51 13.31
N LYS A 133 20.81 14.16 13.41
CA LYS A 133 21.46 13.24 12.47
C LYS A 133 20.84 11.85 12.62
N ARG A 134 19.99 11.43 11.68
CA ARG A 134 19.49 10.06 11.60
C ARG A 134 20.32 9.28 10.59
N LYS A 135 20.89 8.18 11.04
CA LYS A 135 21.58 7.21 10.18
C LYS A 135 20.51 6.43 9.42
N PHE A 136 20.45 6.59 8.11
CA PHE A 136 19.63 5.73 7.25
C PHE A 136 20.39 4.40 7.09
N GLU A 137 19.86 3.33 7.68
CA GLU A 137 20.37 1.98 7.41
C GLU A 137 19.91 1.56 6.00
N GLN A 138 20.82 1.67 5.05
CA GLN A 138 20.60 1.11 3.72
C GLN A 138 20.58 -0.42 3.87
N LYS A 139 19.46 -1.06 3.46
CA LYS A 139 19.40 -2.51 3.42
C LYS A 139 20.52 -3.07 2.57
N GLU A 140 21.15 -4.12 3.07
CA GLU A 140 22.21 -4.80 2.34
C GLU A 140 21.67 -5.43 1.06
N HIS A 141 22.34 -5.20 -0.08
CA HIS A 141 21.99 -5.83 -1.34
C HIS A 141 22.43 -7.29 -1.31
N LYS A 142 21.47 -8.20 -1.57
CA LYS A 142 21.70 -9.63 -1.74
C LYS A 142 21.29 -10.02 -3.15
N GLU A 143 22.21 -10.56 -3.92
CA GLU A 143 21.90 -11.02 -5.27
C GLU A 143 21.13 -12.35 -5.20
N LEU A 144 19.82 -12.31 -5.46
CA LEU A 144 18.92 -13.47 -5.44
C LEU A 144 18.64 -14.01 -6.85
N ILE A 145 18.86 -13.20 -7.88
CA ILE A 145 18.60 -13.58 -9.28
C ILE A 145 19.26 -14.90 -9.68
N PRO A 146 20.54 -15.18 -9.32
CA PRO A 146 21.16 -16.48 -9.64
C PRO A 146 20.45 -17.68 -9.01
N LEU A 147 19.70 -17.47 -7.94
CA LEU A 147 18.95 -18.53 -7.25
C LEU A 147 17.60 -18.85 -7.92
N VAL A 148 17.10 -17.95 -8.77
CA VAL A 148 15.80 -18.13 -9.41
C VAL A 148 15.79 -19.38 -10.27
N ARG A 149 14.78 -20.28 -10.06
CA ARG A 149 14.58 -21.53 -10.81
C ARG A 149 15.66 -22.60 -10.65
N THR A 150 16.50 -22.52 -9.63
CA THR A 150 17.59 -23.50 -9.44
C THR A 150 17.15 -24.78 -8.75
N SER A 151 16.03 -24.76 -8.03
CA SER A 151 15.55 -25.93 -7.27
C SER A 151 14.47 -26.71 -8.00
N SER A 152 14.62 -28.03 -8.02
CA SER A 152 13.60 -28.97 -8.54
C SER A 152 12.45 -29.21 -7.55
N SER A 153 12.62 -28.89 -6.28
CA SER A 153 11.62 -29.00 -5.22
C SER A 153 11.45 -27.68 -4.47
N PRO A 154 10.22 -27.31 -4.08
CA PRO A 154 10.00 -26.09 -3.33
C PRO A 154 10.43 -26.26 -1.87
N SER A 155 10.95 -25.19 -1.28
CA SER A 155 11.03 -25.06 0.17
C SER A 155 9.66 -24.65 0.70
N ILE A 156 9.15 -25.41 1.67
CA ILE A 156 7.81 -25.21 2.22
C ILE A 156 7.94 -24.48 3.55
N ILE A 157 7.31 -23.31 3.66
CA ILE A 157 7.10 -22.64 4.93
C ILE A 157 5.84 -23.21 5.57
N ARG A 158 5.99 -23.95 6.66
CA ARG A 158 4.83 -24.53 7.34
C ARG A 158 4.03 -23.41 8.01
N CYS A 159 2.78 -23.24 7.58
CA CYS A 159 1.82 -22.39 8.25
C CYS A 159 0.96 -23.22 9.20
N TYR A 160 1.00 -22.87 10.49
CA TYR A 160 0.16 -23.48 11.51
C TYR A 160 -1.15 -22.70 11.70
N ALA A 161 -2.02 -23.26 12.53
CA ALA A 161 -3.38 -22.78 12.77
C ALA A 161 -3.48 -21.26 12.81
N SER A 162 -4.32 -20.74 11.95
CA SER A 162 -4.64 -19.32 11.86
C SER A 162 -5.56 -18.91 13.01
N ASN A 163 -5.20 -17.83 13.69
CA ASN A 163 -6.11 -17.13 14.57
C ASN A 163 -6.82 -16.03 13.76
N HIS A 164 -8.14 -15.92 13.87
CA HIS A 164 -8.92 -14.89 13.20
C HIS A 164 -9.44 -13.90 14.22
N ILE A 165 -9.24 -12.63 13.96
CA ILE A 165 -9.79 -11.52 14.73
C ILE A 165 -10.71 -10.69 13.84
N SER A 166 -11.78 -10.15 14.43
CA SER A 166 -12.66 -9.23 13.72
C SER A 166 -11.91 -7.94 13.39
N SER A 167 -11.97 -7.49 12.14
CA SER A 167 -11.32 -6.25 11.70
C SER A 167 -11.99 -4.99 12.24
N GLN A 168 -13.13 -5.11 12.93
CA GLN A 168 -13.97 -4.00 13.42
C GLN A 168 -14.46 -3.04 12.31
N HIS A 169 -14.26 -3.38 11.04
CA HIS A 169 -14.81 -2.65 9.91
C HIS A 169 -16.23 -3.09 9.58
N LYS A 170 -17.06 -2.13 9.13
CA LYS A 170 -18.45 -2.37 8.72
C LYS A 170 -18.58 -2.73 7.25
N ARG A 171 -17.54 -2.50 6.45
CA ARG A 171 -17.50 -2.76 5.01
C ARG A 171 -16.21 -3.49 4.63
N LYS A 172 -16.14 -3.97 3.38
CA LYS A 172 -15.01 -4.75 2.86
C LYS A 172 -13.68 -4.01 3.09
N LEU A 173 -12.69 -4.75 3.60
CA LEU A 173 -11.32 -4.29 3.76
C LEU A 173 -10.74 -3.88 2.40
N ARG A 174 -9.87 -2.87 2.41
CA ARG A 174 -9.25 -2.30 1.23
C ARG A 174 -7.74 -2.50 1.22
N SER A 175 -7.08 -2.10 2.29
CA SER A 175 -5.62 -2.13 2.37
C SER A 175 -5.14 -2.65 3.73
N LEU A 176 -3.94 -3.23 3.71
CA LEU A 176 -3.19 -3.70 4.87
C LEU A 176 -1.73 -3.25 4.69
N SER A 177 -1.17 -2.55 5.67
CA SER A 177 0.21 -2.07 5.61
C SER A 177 0.87 -2.15 6.97
N LEU A 178 2.12 -2.68 7.02
CA LEU A 178 2.94 -2.73 8.22
C LEU A 178 3.65 -1.39 8.41
N CYS A 179 3.87 -1.02 9.68
CA CYS A 179 4.70 0.15 10.01
C CYS A 179 6.17 -0.15 9.66
N PRO A 180 6.86 0.75 8.94
CA PRO A 180 8.23 0.51 8.48
C PRO A 180 9.28 0.47 9.60
N VAL A 181 9.01 1.11 10.74
CA VAL A 181 9.93 1.19 11.89
C VAL A 181 9.55 0.26 13.03
N ASN A 182 8.32 -0.27 13.03
CA ASN A 182 7.83 -1.23 14.02
C ASN A 182 6.78 -2.14 13.38
N ASP A 183 7.18 -3.30 12.92
CA ASP A 183 6.33 -4.27 12.24
C ASP A 183 5.30 -4.96 13.15
N GLN A 184 5.39 -4.78 14.48
CA GLN A 184 4.29 -5.16 15.37
C GLN A 184 3.07 -4.22 15.22
N LEU A 185 3.25 -3.07 14.58
CA LEU A 185 2.16 -2.15 14.26
C LEU A 185 1.75 -2.32 12.80
N PHE A 186 0.46 -2.42 12.59
CA PHE A 186 -0.10 -2.44 11.24
C PHE A 186 -1.41 -1.68 11.17
N VAL A 187 -1.79 -1.28 9.97
CA VAL A 187 -3.05 -0.59 9.72
C VAL A 187 -3.89 -1.36 8.73
N THR A 188 -5.20 -1.26 8.90
CA THR A 188 -6.19 -1.71 7.93
C THR A 188 -7.09 -0.55 7.55
N SER A 189 -7.46 -0.47 6.26
CA SER A 189 -8.50 0.44 5.78
C SER A 189 -9.62 -0.34 5.11
N ALA A 190 -10.81 0.26 5.02
CA ALA A 190 -11.97 -0.36 4.41
C ALA A 190 -12.86 0.64 3.69
N LEU A 191 -13.86 0.13 2.97
CA LEU A 191 -14.84 0.94 2.24
C LEU A 191 -15.79 1.73 3.15
N ASP A 192 -15.67 1.62 4.47
CA ASP A 192 -16.35 2.46 5.46
C ASP A 192 -15.62 3.78 5.73
N GLY A 193 -14.42 3.95 5.16
CA GLY A 193 -13.60 5.13 5.31
C GLY A 193 -12.78 5.17 6.61
N ILE A 194 -12.88 4.14 7.42
CA ILE A 194 -12.14 4.03 8.68
C ILE A 194 -10.73 3.47 8.42
N VAL A 195 -9.76 4.00 9.13
CA VAL A 195 -8.40 3.47 9.25
C VAL A 195 -8.20 2.99 10.68
N ASN A 196 -7.95 1.70 10.85
CA ASN A 196 -7.72 1.05 12.14
C ASN A 196 -6.24 0.78 12.32
N LEU A 197 -5.67 1.23 13.44
CA LEU A 197 -4.30 0.94 13.87
C LEU A 197 -4.32 -0.23 14.86
N TRP A 198 -3.50 -1.23 14.60
CA TRP A 198 -3.41 -2.48 15.35
C TRP A 198 -2.01 -2.70 15.90
N GLN A 199 -1.93 -3.42 17.00
CA GLN A 199 -0.69 -3.94 17.57
C GLN A 199 -0.76 -5.46 17.70
N VAL A 200 0.22 -6.15 17.13
CA VAL A 200 0.40 -7.60 17.30
C VAL A 200 0.79 -7.88 18.75
N GLN A 201 0.11 -8.83 19.37
CA GLN A 201 0.41 -9.26 20.73
C GLN A 201 1.66 -10.15 20.76
N ALA A 202 2.28 -10.25 21.93
CA ALA A 202 3.47 -11.05 22.12
C ALA A 202 3.30 -12.47 21.56
N LYS A 203 4.33 -12.96 20.85
CA LYS A 203 4.37 -14.28 20.18
C LYS A 203 3.32 -14.46 19.06
N GLY A 204 2.72 -13.39 18.53
CA GLY A 204 1.75 -13.48 17.44
C GLY A 204 0.45 -14.22 17.82
N SER A 205 0.08 -14.22 19.10
CA SER A 205 -1.13 -14.91 19.58
C SER A 205 -2.43 -14.17 19.22
N GLY A 206 -2.36 -12.88 18.92
CA GLY A 206 -3.48 -12.02 18.57
C GLY A 206 -3.01 -10.63 18.14
N ALA A 207 -3.96 -9.74 17.88
CA ALA A 207 -3.70 -8.32 17.73
C ALA A 207 -4.78 -7.51 18.45
N SER A 208 -4.40 -6.38 19.03
CA SER A 208 -5.28 -5.44 19.70
C SER A 208 -5.47 -4.18 18.86
N LEU A 209 -6.70 -3.69 18.82
CA LEU A 209 -7.02 -2.41 18.18
C LEU A 209 -6.54 -1.27 19.08
N LEU A 210 -5.64 -0.42 18.58
CA LEU A 210 -5.13 0.74 19.30
C LEU A 210 -5.97 1.98 19.04
N SER A 211 -6.38 2.19 17.81
CA SER A 211 -7.22 3.34 17.45
C SER A 211 -7.97 3.13 16.15
N SER A 212 -9.11 3.81 16.02
CA SER A 212 -9.94 3.93 14.82
C SER A 212 -10.07 5.40 14.44
N THR A 213 -9.86 5.73 13.18
CA THR A 213 -9.94 7.11 12.69
C THR A 213 -10.78 7.18 11.44
N ASP A 214 -11.74 8.10 11.41
CA ASP A 214 -12.49 8.42 10.20
C ASP A 214 -11.57 9.22 9.25
N CYS A 215 -11.31 8.65 8.07
CA CYS A 215 -10.46 9.21 7.03
C CYS A 215 -11.24 9.41 5.72
N VAL A 216 -12.55 9.61 5.77
CA VAL A 216 -13.33 9.92 4.56
C VAL A 216 -12.97 11.30 4.02
N SER A 217 -12.99 11.46 2.69
CA SER A 217 -12.74 12.74 2.05
C SER A 217 -13.82 13.78 2.40
N PRO A 218 -13.49 15.08 2.46
CA PRO A 218 -14.37 16.08 3.05
C PRO A 218 -15.65 16.33 2.24
N LYS A 219 -15.56 16.36 0.90
CA LYS A 219 -16.70 16.68 0.02
C LYS A 219 -17.52 15.47 -0.38
N GLN A 220 -16.87 14.45 -0.94
CA GLN A 220 -17.52 13.26 -1.54
C GLN A 220 -17.70 12.11 -0.55
N ARG A 221 -17.19 12.24 0.69
CA ARG A 221 -17.22 11.17 1.70
C ARG A 221 -16.64 9.84 1.17
N ARG A 222 -15.60 9.92 0.32
CA ARG A 222 -14.91 8.77 -0.25
C ARG A 222 -13.96 8.15 0.76
N TRP A 223 -13.84 6.84 0.72
CA TRP A 223 -12.87 6.06 1.49
C TRP A 223 -11.46 6.15 0.89
N PRO A 224 -10.41 5.90 1.69
CA PRO A 224 -9.05 5.70 1.17
C PRO A 224 -8.98 4.56 0.16
N GLU A 225 -8.47 4.83 -1.03
CA GLU A 225 -8.27 3.83 -2.08
C GLU A 225 -6.99 3.04 -1.86
N ASP A 226 -5.93 3.70 -1.41
CA ASP A 226 -4.67 3.10 -0.99
C ASP A 226 -4.06 3.92 0.15
N ILE A 227 -3.18 3.29 0.95
CA ILE A 227 -2.51 3.89 2.10
C ILE A 227 -1.02 3.53 2.13
N ALA A 228 -0.19 4.49 2.51
CA ALA A 228 1.24 4.30 2.74
C ALA A 228 1.67 4.91 4.07
N TRP A 229 2.54 4.22 4.77
CA TRP A 229 3.24 4.78 5.91
C TRP A 229 4.30 5.78 5.46
N HIS A 230 4.43 6.88 6.20
CA HIS A 230 5.65 7.67 6.15
C HIS A 230 6.82 6.80 6.64
N PRO A 231 8.02 6.87 6.03
CA PRO A 231 9.16 6.03 6.42
C PRO A 231 9.56 6.12 7.89
N GLU A 232 9.25 7.22 8.56
CA GLU A 232 9.50 7.39 10.01
C GLU A 232 8.43 6.72 10.90
N GLY A 233 7.36 6.17 10.34
CA GLY A 233 6.30 5.50 11.09
C GLY A 233 5.42 6.41 11.95
N ASN A 234 5.51 7.72 11.79
CA ASN A 234 4.80 8.74 12.56
C ASN A 234 3.46 9.18 11.93
N SER A 235 3.27 8.90 10.65
CA SER A 235 2.09 9.31 9.90
C SER A 235 1.72 8.33 8.78
N LEU A 236 0.46 8.39 8.35
CA LEU A 236 -0.10 7.61 7.26
C LEU A 236 -0.66 8.54 6.19
N PHE A 237 -0.31 8.27 4.96
CA PHE A 237 -0.81 8.96 3.79
C PHE A 237 -1.87 8.12 3.12
N SER A 238 -2.97 8.73 2.74
CA SER A 238 -4.08 8.08 2.05
C SER A 238 -4.41 8.81 0.76
N VAL A 239 -4.76 8.05 -0.28
CA VAL A 239 -5.18 8.61 -1.57
C VAL A 239 -6.63 8.27 -1.87
N TYR A 240 -7.28 9.14 -2.66
CA TYR A 240 -8.72 9.10 -2.93
C TYR A 240 -9.02 9.16 -4.43
N SER A 241 -10.25 9.53 -4.78
CA SER A 241 -10.62 9.88 -6.16
C SER A 241 -10.34 11.35 -6.45
N ALA A 242 -9.91 11.64 -7.66
CA ALA A 242 -9.71 13.00 -8.16
C ALA A 242 -11.01 13.66 -8.65
N ASP A 243 -12.14 12.94 -8.59
CA ASP A 243 -13.41 13.43 -9.11
C ASP A 243 -14.01 14.54 -8.27
N SER A 244 -14.78 15.42 -8.92
CA SER A 244 -15.58 16.47 -8.29
C SER A 244 -14.80 17.47 -7.43
N GLY A 245 -13.50 17.62 -7.69
CA GLY A 245 -12.65 18.59 -6.98
C GLY A 245 -12.52 18.34 -5.48
N ASP A 246 -12.68 17.10 -5.03
CA ASP A 246 -12.42 16.68 -3.65
C ASP A 246 -10.92 16.62 -3.36
N SER A 247 -10.55 16.44 -2.10
CA SER A 247 -9.16 16.26 -1.68
C SER A 247 -8.63 14.92 -2.18
N GLN A 248 -7.40 14.93 -2.69
CA GLN A 248 -6.79 13.77 -3.33
C GLN A 248 -5.88 12.98 -2.39
N VAL A 249 -5.29 13.64 -1.41
CA VAL A 249 -4.38 13.04 -0.43
C VAL A 249 -4.73 13.54 0.97
N SER A 250 -4.69 12.66 1.96
CA SER A 250 -4.72 13.03 3.38
C SER A 250 -3.52 12.47 4.13
N VAL A 251 -3.17 13.15 5.21
CA VAL A 251 -2.13 12.76 6.16
C VAL A 251 -2.79 12.54 7.53
N LEU A 252 -2.74 11.32 8.03
CA LEU A 252 -3.14 10.96 9.38
C LEU A 252 -1.91 10.98 10.29
N ASN A 253 -1.82 11.95 11.17
CA ASN A 253 -0.76 12.04 12.16
C ASN A 253 -1.04 11.08 13.33
N LEU A 254 -0.12 10.19 13.62
CA LEU A 254 -0.21 9.23 14.72
C LEU A 254 0.40 9.76 16.01
N ASN A 255 1.28 10.76 15.92
CA ASN A 255 1.84 11.47 17.07
C ASN A 255 0.87 12.58 17.48
N ARG A 256 0.17 12.36 18.58
CA ARG A 256 -0.83 13.32 19.08
C ARG A 256 -0.13 14.56 19.66
N THR A 257 -0.06 15.64 18.89
CA THR A 257 0.26 16.97 19.42
C THR A 257 -1.04 17.69 19.78
N GLN A 258 -1.13 18.22 21.00
CA GLN A 258 -2.30 18.99 21.43
C GLN A 258 -2.59 20.14 20.44
N GLY A 259 -3.85 20.25 20.00
CA GLY A 259 -4.32 21.36 19.18
C GLY A 259 -4.23 21.19 17.66
N LYS A 260 -3.58 20.12 17.12
CA LYS A 260 -3.55 19.87 15.69
C LYS A 260 -4.60 18.81 15.28
N ALA A 261 -5.22 18.99 14.12
CA ALA A 261 -6.14 18.02 13.55
C ALA A 261 -5.41 16.70 13.34
N ARG A 262 -6.05 15.56 13.67
CA ARG A 262 -5.46 14.23 13.47
C ARG A 262 -5.34 13.87 12.00
N VAL A 263 -6.30 14.29 11.18
CA VAL A 263 -6.32 14.08 9.72
C VAL A 263 -6.28 15.45 9.06
N THR A 264 -5.30 15.66 8.21
CA THR A 264 -5.16 16.87 7.37
C THR A 264 -5.24 16.45 5.91
N PHE A 265 -5.82 17.31 5.07
CA PHE A 265 -5.95 17.07 3.63
C PHE A 265 -5.05 18.04 2.89
N LEU A 266 -4.29 17.51 1.91
CA LEU A 266 -3.46 18.35 1.06
C LEU A 266 -4.33 19.16 0.10
N GLU A 267 -3.93 20.40 -0.15
CA GLU A 267 -4.69 21.34 -0.99
C GLU A 267 -4.52 21.08 -2.48
N ASP A 268 -3.30 20.69 -2.89
CA ASP A 268 -2.96 20.46 -4.28
C ASP A 268 -3.69 19.24 -4.87
N LYS A 269 -4.14 19.37 -6.12
CA LYS A 269 -4.97 18.37 -6.82
C LYS A 269 -4.40 18.08 -8.19
N PRO A 270 -3.23 17.41 -8.29
CA PRO A 270 -2.55 17.20 -9.56
C PRO A 270 -3.21 16.16 -10.45
N HIS A 271 -3.95 15.19 -9.92
CA HIS A 271 -4.72 14.24 -10.71
C HIS A 271 -6.01 14.90 -11.24
N VAL A 272 -6.38 14.58 -12.49
CA VAL A 272 -7.48 15.26 -13.18
C VAL A 272 -8.83 14.58 -12.97
N LYS A 273 -8.84 13.23 -12.96
CA LYS A 273 -10.08 12.44 -12.87
C LYS A 273 -9.82 11.02 -12.37
N GLY A 274 -10.87 10.40 -11.87
CA GLY A 274 -10.91 8.98 -11.52
C GLY A 274 -10.15 8.67 -10.23
N ILE A 275 -9.91 7.41 -10.01
CA ILE A 275 -9.32 6.88 -8.77
C ILE A 275 -7.80 7.03 -8.81
N ILE A 276 -7.22 7.46 -7.69
CA ILE A 276 -5.78 7.37 -7.43
C ILE A 276 -5.55 5.98 -6.84
N ASN A 277 -4.96 5.08 -7.64
CA ASN A 277 -4.94 3.66 -7.36
C ASN A 277 -3.82 3.22 -6.40
N SER A 278 -2.73 3.99 -6.34
CA SER A 278 -1.54 3.58 -5.60
C SER A 278 -0.76 4.78 -5.07
N ILE A 279 -0.19 4.60 -3.87
CA ILE A 279 0.73 5.54 -3.22
C ILE A 279 1.91 4.78 -2.65
N VAL A 280 3.12 5.35 -2.76
CA VAL A 280 4.34 4.77 -2.21
C VAL A 280 5.35 5.84 -1.82
N PHE A 281 6.06 5.64 -0.72
CA PHE A 281 7.29 6.34 -0.41
C PHE A 281 8.45 5.59 -1.06
N PRO A 282 9.23 6.21 -1.97
CA PRO A 282 10.41 5.58 -2.53
C PRO A 282 11.47 5.33 -1.45
N PRO A 283 12.26 4.25 -1.55
CA PRO A 283 13.14 3.85 -0.46
C PRO A 283 14.41 4.72 -0.28
N TRP A 284 14.66 5.67 -1.18
CA TRP A 284 15.85 6.53 -1.14
C TRP A 284 15.62 7.92 -0.52
N GLU A 285 14.37 8.34 -0.33
CA GLU A 285 14.07 9.70 0.15
C GLU A 285 12.77 9.69 1.01
N ASN A 286 12.85 10.20 2.24
CA ASN A 286 11.71 10.29 3.14
C ASN A 286 10.81 11.50 2.84
N THR A 287 11.36 12.51 2.17
CA THR A 287 10.71 13.78 1.85
C THR A 287 9.98 13.75 0.52
N CYS A 288 9.74 12.56 -0.05
CA CYS A 288 8.91 12.43 -1.24
C CYS A 288 8.04 11.18 -1.22
N PHE A 289 6.89 11.26 -1.87
CA PHE A 289 6.04 10.12 -2.19
C PHE A 289 5.52 10.21 -3.62
N VAL A 290 5.08 9.09 -4.17
CA VAL A 290 4.60 8.98 -5.55
C VAL A 290 3.20 8.42 -5.58
N THR A 291 2.35 9.00 -6.43
CA THR A 291 0.99 8.53 -6.68
C THR A 291 0.77 8.15 -8.14
N GLY A 292 -0.03 7.11 -8.37
CA GLY A 292 -0.44 6.67 -9.69
C GLY A 292 -1.97 6.61 -9.80
N GLY A 293 -2.54 7.16 -10.88
CA GLY A 293 -3.98 7.34 -11.00
C GLY A 293 -4.61 6.82 -12.29
N SER A 294 -5.93 6.78 -12.28
CA SER A 294 -6.76 6.40 -13.44
C SER A 294 -6.69 7.42 -14.58
N ASP A 295 -6.17 8.61 -14.33
CA ASP A 295 -5.87 9.65 -15.32
C ASP A 295 -4.56 9.44 -16.07
N HIS A 296 -3.95 8.26 -15.94
CA HIS A 296 -2.69 7.83 -16.56
C HIS A 296 -1.44 8.53 -16.04
N ALA A 297 -1.60 9.39 -15.05
CA ALA A 297 -0.52 10.18 -14.47
C ALA A 297 0.24 9.42 -13.39
N VAL A 298 1.55 9.66 -13.33
CA VAL A 298 2.41 9.39 -12.19
C VAL A 298 2.93 10.73 -11.66
N ILE A 299 2.62 11.02 -10.41
CA ILE A 299 2.91 12.29 -9.75
C ILE A 299 3.87 12.03 -8.59
N ILE A 300 4.98 12.77 -8.54
CA ILE A 300 5.85 12.84 -7.39
C ILE A 300 5.47 14.05 -6.54
N TRP A 301 5.41 13.86 -5.24
CA TRP A 301 5.16 14.90 -4.26
C TRP A 301 6.41 15.06 -3.44
N LYS A 302 6.88 16.29 -3.30
CA LYS A 302 8.06 16.62 -2.49
C LYS A 302 7.65 17.53 -1.35
N GLU A 303 8.13 17.22 -0.16
CA GLU A 303 7.99 18.10 0.99
C GLU A 303 8.83 19.36 0.77
N THR A 304 8.24 20.48 1.11
CA THR A 304 8.94 21.78 1.06
C THR A 304 9.65 22.04 2.39
N ASP A 305 10.40 23.14 2.46
CA ASP A 305 11.06 23.57 3.71
C ASP A 305 10.08 23.85 4.86
N ALA A 306 8.80 24.07 4.56
CA ALA A 306 7.75 24.19 5.54
C ALA A 306 7.22 22.79 5.91
N GLU A 307 7.19 22.46 7.20
CA GLU A 307 6.74 21.19 7.73
C GLU A 307 5.35 20.79 7.22
N ASN A 308 5.22 19.60 6.68
CA ASN A 308 3.99 19.01 6.13
C ASN A 308 3.37 19.77 4.93
N VAL A 309 4.14 20.57 4.22
CA VAL A 309 3.70 21.19 2.96
C VAL A 309 4.31 20.42 1.78
N TRP A 310 3.46 19.75 1.03
CA TRP A 310 3.83 18.87 -0.06
C TRP A 310 3.48 19.49 -1.41
N LYS A 311 4.44 19.55 -2.34
CA LYS A 311 4.23 20.09 -3.68
C LYS A 311 4.32 19.01 -4.75
N PRO A 312 3.27 18.85 -5.59
CA PRO A 312 3.24 17.84 -6.62
C PRO A 312 3.94 18.29 -7.89
N LYS A 313 4.61 17.34 -8.55
CA LYS A 313 5.16 17.47 -9.90
C LYS A 313 4.83 16.21 -10.70
N ALA A 314 4.29 16.37 -11.91
CA ALA A 314 4.08 15.23 -12.79
C ALA A 314 5.41 14.67 -13.27
N LEU A 315 5.67 13.39 -13.03
CA LEU A 315 6.75 12.65 -13.66
C LEU A 315 6.39 12.37 -15.12
N HIS A 316 5.18 11.87 -15.36
CA HIS A 316 4.63 11.72 -16.69
C HIS A 316 3.09 11.61 -16.67
N ARG A 317 2.44 11.94 -17.82
CA ARG A 317 0.99 11.83 -18.00
C ARG A 317 0.60 11.05 -19.26
N ASN A 318 1.56 10.73 -20.12
CA ASN A 318 1.34 10.17 -21.46
C ASN A 318 2.12 8.88 -21.75
N MET A 319 2.80 8.32 -20.75
CA MET A 319 3.53 7.06 -20.93
C MET A 319 2.60 5.85 -20.85
N HIS A 320 1.53 5.96 -20.08
CA HIS A 320 0.44 5.00 -20.04
C HIS A 320 -0.75 5.50 -20.86
N SER A 321 -1.40 4.59 -21.58
CA SER A 321 -2.64 4.87 -22.33
C SER A 321 -3.91 4.43 -21.61
N SER A 322 -3.77 3.90 -20.38
CA SER A 322 -4.85 3.52 -19.49
C SER A 322 -4.42 3.75 -18.04
N ALA A 323 -5.29 3.43 -17.09
CA ALA A 323 -5.06 3.64 -15.66
C ALA A 323 -3.71 3.07 -15.19
N VAL A 324 -2.96 3.85 -14.44
CA VAL A 324 -1.83 3.39 -13.64
C VAL A 324 -2.40 2.68 -12.43
N MET A 325 -2.09 1.40 -12.29
CA MET A 325 -2.65 0.52 -11.26
C MET A 325 -1.72 0.37 -10.05
N GLY A 326 -0.41 0.52 -10.24
CA GLY A 326 0.57 0.43 -9.18
C GLY A 326 1.80 1.25 -9.48
N VAL A 327 2.43 1.79 -8.43
CA VAL A 327 3.71 2.49 -8.47
C VAL A 327 4.63 1.94 -7.39
N ALA A 328 5.94 1.95 -7.65
CA ALA A 328 6.97 1.52 -6.70
C ALA A 328 8.29 2.24 -6.95
N GLY A 329 9.15 2.34 -5.94
CA GLY A 329 10.50 2.86 -6.06
C GLY A 329 11.53 1.74 -5.98
N MET A 330 12.52 1.73 -6.90
CA MET A 330 13.67 0.81 -6.87
C MET A 330 14.81 1.41 -6.05
N CYS A 331 15.41 0.63 -5.16
CA CYS A 331 16.45 1.14 -4.23
C CYS A 331 17.68 1.74 -4.92
N GLN A 332 18.16 1.18 -6.02
CA GLN A 332 19.47 1.57 -6.57
C GLN A 332 19.28 2.66 -7.62
N LYS A 333 18.79 3.16 -8.29
CA LYS A 333 18.83 4.11 -9.41
C LYS A 333 17.80 5.23 -9.34
N GLN A 334 17.14 5.39 -8.22
CA GLN A 334 16.01 6.32 -8.09
C GLN A 334 14.96 6.18 -9.23
N ILE A 335 14.74 4.91 -9.62
CA ILE A 335 13.76 4.60 -10.64
C ILE A 335 12.40 4.41 -10.00
N ILE A 336 11.41 5.14 -10.53
CA ILE A 336 10.00 4.90 -10.26
C ILE A 336 9.48 3.91 -11.29
N LEU A 337 9.00 2.76 -10.81
CA LEU A 337 8.26 1.81 -11.61
C LEU A 337 6.78 2.17 -11.61
N SER A 338 6.13 2.06 -12.75
CA SER A 338 4.68 2.15 -12.86
C SER A 338 4.13 1.01 -13.70
N ALA A 339 3.03 0.41 -13.25
CA ALA A 339 2.35 -0.69 -13.91
C ALA A 339 0.93 -0.26 -14.29
N GLY A 340 0.55 -0.43 -15.57
CA GLY A 340 -0.70 0.08 -16.10
C GLY A 340 -1.66 -0.97 -16.63
N ALA A 341 -2.95 -0.65 -16.63
CA ALA A 341 -3.99 -1.45 -17.26
C ALA A 341 -3.84 -1.52 -18.80
N ASP A 342 -2.97 -0.70 -19.37
CA ASP A 342 -2.54 -0.72 -20.77
C ASP A 342 -1.50 -1.81 -21.08
N LYS A 343 -1.25 -2.72 -20.12
CA LYS A 343 -0.30 -3.83 -20.25
C LYS A 343 1.17 -3.38 -20.27
N ARG A 344 1.46 -2.16 -19.82
CA ARG A 344 2.81 -1.58 -19.81
C ARG A 344 3.38 -1.51 -18.42
N ILE A 345 4.69 -1.74 -18.35
CA ILE A 345 5.54 -1.47 -17.21
C ILE A 345 6.53 -0.40 -17.66
N VAL A 346 6.59 0.71 -16.94
CA VAL A 346 7.47 1.84 -17.24
C VAL A 346 8.42 2.04 -16.06
N GLY A 347 9.72 2.06 -16.34
CA GLY A 347 10.75 2.52 -15.41
C GLY A 347 11.12 3.96 -15.77
N PHE A 348 10.90 4.88 -14.85
CA PHE A 348 11.17 6.31 -15.02
C PHE A 348 12.26 6.74 -14.04
N ASP A 349 13.37 7.25 -14.58
CA ASP A 349 14.45 7.83 -13.78
C ASP A 349 14.02 9.20 -13.26
N ALA A 350 13.85 9.31 -11.96
CA ALA A 350 13.36 10.53 -11.30
C ALA A 350 14.41 11.66 -11.32
N ASN A 351 15.72 11.34 -11.40
CA ASN A 351 16.80 12.32 -11.46
C ASN A 351 16.95 12.88 -12.86
N VAL A 352 17.00 12.00 -13.84
CA VAL A 352 17.20 12.38 -15.26
C VAL A 352 15.92 12.93 -15.87
N GLY A 353 14.76 12.57 -15.33
CA GLY A 353 13.46 13.05 -15.80
C GLY A 353 12.98 12.37 -17.09
N ARG A 354 13.42 11.14 -17.36
CA ARG A 354 13.02 10.37 -18.55
C ARG A 354 12.76 8.90 -18.25
N ALA A 355 12.00 8.24 -19.14
CA ALA A 355 11.86 6.80 -19.07
C ALA A 355 13.17 6.11 -19.42
N GLU A 356 13.64 5.23 -18.56
CA GLU A 356 14.77 4.34 -18.82
C GLU A 356 14.34 3.17 -19.69
N PHE A 357 13.16 2.61 -19.40
CA PHE A 357 12.59 1.52 -20.19
C PHE A 357 11.06 1.56 -20.21
N LYS A 358 10.50 0.95 -21.24
CA LYS A 358 9.08 0.61 -21.36
C LYS A 358 8.98 -0.83 -21.79
N HIS A 359 8.29 -1.63 -20.99
CA HIS A 359 8.06 -3.04 -21.28
C HIS A 359 6.56 -3.28 -21.44
N GLN A 360 6.17 -4.11 -22.39
CA GLN A 360 4.78 -4.48 -22.63
C GLN A 360 4.61 -5.98 -22.47
N ILE A 361 3.60 -6.39 -21.70
CA ILE A 361 3.20 -7.79 -21.53
C ILE A 361 1.84 -8.04 -22.17
N GLU A 362 1.42 -9.30 -22.23
CA GLU A 362 0.17 -9.67 -22.92
C GLU A 362 -1.11 -9.31 -22.16
N SER A 363 -1.03 -9.05 -20.85
CA SER A 363 -2.19 -8.75 -20.01
C SER A 363 -2.05 -7.47 -19.19
N LYS A 364 -3.16 -7.02 -18.60
CA LYS A 364 -3.17 -5.84 -17.71
C LYS A 364 -2.21 -6.06 -16.54
N CYS A 365 -1.39 -5.04 -16.25
CA CYS A 365 -0.58 -4.99 -15.03
C CYS A 365 -1.42 -4.37 -13.91
N MET A 366 -1.48 -5.03 -12.76
CA MET A 366 -2.33 -4.63 -11.64
C MET A 366 -1.53 -4.07 -10.46
N SER A 367 -0.29 -4.50 -10.27
CA SER A 367 0.65 -3.97 -9.27
C SER A 367 2.08 -4.23 -9.70
N VAL A 368 3.01 -3.51 -9.07
CA VAL A 368 4.45 -3.71 -9.20
C VAL A 368 5.09 -3.66 -7.82
N LEU A 369 6.01 -4.59 -7.54
CA LEU A 369 6.57 -4.75 -6.21
C LEU A 369 8.07 -5.12 -6.31
N PRO A 370 9.00 -4.20 -5.96
CA PRO A 370 10.42 -4.49 -5.87
C PRO A 370 10.73 -5.53 -4.80
N ASN A 371 11.77 -6.33 -5.03
CA ASN A 371 12.26 -7.26 -4.03
C ASN A 371 12.95 -6.48 -2.90
N PRO A 372 12.74 -6.85 -1.61
CA PRO A 372 13.32 -6.13 -0.50
C PRO A 372 14.84 -6.35 -0.33
N CYS A 373 15.39 -7.41 -0.92
CA CYS A 373 16.80 -7.81 -0.77
C CYS A 373 17.60 -7.65 -2.06
N ASP A 374 17.07 -8.08 -3.20
CA ASP A 374 17.70 -7.89 -4.50
C ASP A 374 17.14 -6.66 -5.20
N PHE A 375 17.93 -5.58 -5.23
CA PHE A 375 17.49 -4.28 -5.75
C PHE A 375 17.34 -4.22 -7.27
N ASN A 376 17.70 -5.27 -7.99
CA ASN A 376 17.46 -5.40 -9.42
C ASN A 376 16.18 -6.17 -9.75
N LEU A 377 15.64 -6.88 -8.76
CA LEU A 377 14.53 -7.80 -8.92
C LEU A 377 13.20 -7.12 -8.57
N PHE A 378 12.21 -7.26 -9.43
CA PHE A 378 10.85 -6.82 -9.14
C PHE A 378 9.82 -7.77 -9.73
N MET A 379 8.66 -7.78 -9.11
CA MET A 379 7.52 -8.58 -9.53
C MET A 379 6.40 -7.70 -10.03
N VAL A 380 5.67 -8.19 -11.02
CA VAL A 380 4.45 -7.56 -11.55
C VAL A 380 3.29 -8.54 -11.42
N GLN A 381 2.19 -8.07 -10.87
CA GLN A 381 0.93 -8.81 -10.93
C GLN A 381 0.25 -8.57 -12.28
N ALA A 382 -0.10 -9.66 -12.94
CA ALA A 382 -0.73 -9.66 -14.24
C ALA A 382 -2.14 -10.29 -14.20
N GLY A 383 -2.96 -9.97 -15.20
CA GLY A 383 -4.29 -10.56 -15.34
C GLY A 383 -4.33 -11.91 -16.06
N THR A 384 -3.19 -12.55 -16.31
CA THR A 384 -3.09 -13.80 -17.05
C THR A 384 -3.36 -14.98 -16.14
N HIS A 385 -4.24 -15.90 -16.55
CA HIS A 385 -4.49 -17.16 -15.83
C HIS A 385 -3.21 -18.01 -15.77
N GLU A 386 -2.98 -18.65 -14.64
CA GLU A 386 -1.82 -19.54 -14.37
C GLU A 386 -0.43 -18.87 -14.46
N LYS A 387 -0.40 -17.55 -14.73
CA LYS A 387 0.80 -16.69 -14.75
C LYS A 387 0.49 -15.33 -14.16
N GLN A 388 -0.15 -15.32 -12.98
CA GLN A 388 -0.60 -14.09 -12.34
C GLN A 388 0.55 -13.23 -11.83
N LEU A 389 1.70 -13.82 -11.53
CA LEU A 389 2.87 -13.13 -11.00
C LEU A 389 4.05 -13.32 -11.94
N ARG A 390 4.72 -12.23 -12.30
CA ARG A 390 5.84 -12.23 -13.24
C ARG A 390 7.03 -11.54 -12.66
N LEU A 391 8.16 -12.20 -12.73
CA LEU A 391 9.43 -11.77 -12.14
C LEU A 391 10.34 -11.22 -13.22
N PHE A 392 10.90 -10.04 -12.96
CA PHE A 392 11.77 -9.30 -13.87
C PHE A 392 13.05 -8.84 -13.18
N ASP A 393 14.14 -8.79 -13.96
CA ASP A 393 15.37 -8.09 -13.61
C ASP A 393 15.40 -6.75 -14.37
N ILE A 394 15.59 -5.64 -13.67
CA ILE A 394 15.60 -4.30 -14.26
C ILE A 394 16.75 -4.10 -15.28
N ARG A 395 17.79 -4.91 -15.19
CA ARG A 395 18.95 -4.91 -16.11
C ARG A 395 18.62 -5.63 -17.43
N LEU A 396 17.70 -6.61 -17.38
CA LEU A 396 17.28 -7.39 -18.55
C LEU A 396 16.04 -6.75 -19.17
N ARG A 397 16.28 -5.94 -20.19
CA ARG A 397 15.20 -5.25 -20.90
C ARG A 397 14.24 -6.27 -21.53
N GLN A 398 12.95 -6.21 -21.15
CA GLN A 398 11.85 -6.98 -21.74
C GLN A 398 11.90 -8.51 -21.53
N THR A 399 12.76 -9.01 -20.66
CA THR A 399 12.88 -10.45 -20.39
C THR A 399 12.26 -10.78 -19.04
N GLU A 400 11.20 -11.61 -19.05
CA GLU A 400 10.66 -12.25 -17.87
C GLU A 400 11.62 -13.38 -17.44
N ILE A 401 12.10 -13.36 -16.20
CA ILE A 401 13.01 -14.40 -15.70
C ILE A 401 12.25 -15.60 -15.12
N HIS A 402 11.04 -15.35 -14.59
CA HIS A 402 10.14 -16.39 -14.11
C HIS A 402 8.70 -15.89 -14.02
N ALA A 403 7.73 -16.82 -14.08
CA ALA A 403 6.33 -16.55 -13.82
C ALA A 403 5.78 -17.55 -12.81
N PHE A 404 4.83 -17.10 -12.00
CA PHE A 404 4.14 -17.93 -11.04
C PHE A 404 2.63 -17.76 -11.21
N GLY A 405 1.89 -18.81 -10.88
CA GLY A 405 0.45 -18.74 -10.96
C GLY A 405 -0.24 -19.91 -10.31
N TRP A 406 -1.54 -19.84 -10.34
CA TRP A 406 -2.42 -20.89 -9.84
C TRP A 406 -3.67 -20.98 -10.72
N LYS A 407 -4.27 -22.15 -10.69
CA LYS A 407 -5.59 -22.35 -11.27
C LYS A 407 -6.62 -21.83 -10.27
N GLN A 408 -7.39 -20.84 -10.66
CA GLN A 408 -8.47 -20.31 -9.85
C GLN A 408 -9.68 -21.26 -9.94
N GLU A 409 -10.28 -21.57 -8.79
CA GLU A 409 -11.44 -22.45 -8.72
C GLU A 409 -12.75 -21.67 -8.96
N SER A 410 -12.79 -20.42 -8.49
CA SER A 410 -13.95 -19.54 -8.67
C SER A 410 -14.01 -18.95 -10.08
N SER A 411 -15.21 -18.68 -10.57
CA SER A 411 -15.45 -17.96 -11.83
C SER A 411 -15.17 -16.45 -11.70
N GLU A 412 -14.81 -15.96 -10.52
CA GLU A 412 -14.52 -14.56 -10.28
C GLU A 412 -13.19 -14.15 -10.94
N SER A 413 -13.19 -13.02 -11.62
CA SER A 413 -11.96 -12.48 -12.21
C SER A 413 -10.94 -12.04 -11.14
N GLN A 414 -9.66 -12.17 -11.45
CA GLN A 414 -8.58 -11.62 -10.62
C GLN A 414 -8.81 -10.11 -10.42
N SER A 415 -8.88 -9.70 -9.19
CA SER A 415 -9.11 -8.30 -8.82
C SER A 415 -7.78 -7.56 -8.63
N ALA A 416 -7.70 -6.31 -9.06
CA ALA A 416 -6.58 -5.42 -8.75
C ALA A 416 -6.40 -5.15 -7.25
N LEU A 417 -7.42 -5.45 -6.42
CA LEU A 417 -7.35 -5.35 -4.96
C LEU A 417 -6.62 -6.52 -4.30
N ILE A 418 -6.39 -7.60 -5.05
CA ILE A 418 -5.60 -8.74 -4.58
C ILE A 418 -4.14 -8.39 -4.79
N ASN A 419 -3.41 -8.27 -3.70
CA ASN A 419 -2.02 -7.84 -3.69
C ASN A 419 -1.10 -8.91 -3.11
N GLN A 420 0.18 -8.76 -3.43
CA GLN A 420 1.26 -9.64 -3.04
C GLN A 420 2.14 -8.98 -1.98
N ALA A 421 2.93 -9.80 -1.30
CA ALA A 421 4.01 -9.34 -0.45
C ALA A 421 5.21 -10.28 -0.54
N TRP A 422 6.40 -9.70 -0.50
CA TRP A 422 7.64 -10.43 -0.35
C TRP A 422 7.84 -10.84 1.10
N SER A 423 8.44 -12.01 1.31
CA SER A 423 9.05 -12.34 2.61
C SER A 423 10.23 -11.41 2.89
N PRO A 424 10.61 -11.22 4.18
CA PRO A 424 11.69 -10.32 4.55
C PRO A 424 13.04 -10.65 3.92
N ASP A 425 13.30 -11.93 3.62
CA ASP A 425 14.50 -12.42 2.97
C ASP A 425 14.45 -12.34 1.42
N GLY A 426 13.31 -11.93 0.86
CA GLY A 426 13.11 -11.81 -0.57
C GLY A 426 12.99 -13.11 -1.34
N LEU A 427 12.95 -14.28 -0.67
CA LEU A 427 12.91 -15.60 -1.31
C LEU A 427 11.50 -16.12 -1.57
N TYR A 428 10.49 -15.62 -0.84
CA TYR A 428 9.12 -16.05 -0.97
C TYR A 428 8.18 -14.90 -1.32
N ILE A 429 7.12 -15.25 -2.02
CA ILE A 429 6.04 -14.32 -2.37
C ILE A 429 4.74 -14.90 -1.84
N SER A 430 4.01 -14.14 -1.04
CA SER A 430 2.63 -14.45 -0.68
C SER A 430 1.65 -13.69 -1.57
N SER A 431 0.59 -14.33 -1.98
CA SER A 431 -0.51 -13.72 -2.76
C SER A 431 -1.86 -14.09 -2.17
N GLY A 432 -2.73 -13.10 -2.00
CA GLY A 432 -4.15 -13.34 -1.85
C GLY A 432 -4.75 -13.89 -3.15
N THR A 433 -6.00 -14.33 -3.10
CA THR A 433 -6.73 -14.84 -4.27
C THR A 433 -8.21 -14.50 -4.21
N ALA A 434 -8.91 -14.69 -5.34
CA ALA A 434 -10.37 -14.62 -5.38
C ALA A 434 -11.02 -15.78 -4.59
N ASP A 435 -10.33 -16.88 -4.44
CA ASP A 435 -10.67 -17.99 -3.56
C ASP A 435 -10.22 -17.68 -2.12
N PRO A 436 -10.72 -18.38 -1.09
CA PRO A 436 -10.35 -18.13 0.32
C PRO A 436 -8.94 -18.65 0.68
N MET A 437 -8.01 -18.53 -0.25
CA MET A 437 -6.66 -19.11 -0.17
C MET A 437 -5.58 -18.03 -0.12
N ILE A 438 -4.48 -18.35 0.54
CA ILE A 438 -3.19 -17.67 0.36
C ILE A 438 -2.28 -18.64 -0.36
N HIS A 439 -1.67 -18.18 -1.45
CA HIS A 439 -0.62 -18.92 -2.15
C HIS A 439 0.75 -18.36 -1.77
N ILE A 440 1.69 -19.24 -1.52
CA ILE A 440 3.09 -18.92 -1.26
C ILE A 440 3.93 -19.53 -2.38
N PHE A 441 4.83 -18.74 -2.94
CA PHE A 441 5.73 -19.14 -4.02
C PHE A 441 7.17 -18.98 -3.53
N ASP A 442 8.00 -19.96 -3.82
CA ASP A 442 9.45 -19.92 -3.64
C ASP A 442 10.08 -19.55 -4.99
N ILE A 443 10.81 -18.44 -5.06
CA ILE A 443 11.42 -18.00 -6.33
C ILE A 443 12.49 -18.95 -6.85
N ARG A 444 13.06 -19.79 -5.99
CA ARG A 444 14.08 -20.79 -6.33
C ARG A 444 13.46 -22.01 -7.02
N TYR A 445 12.18 -22.26 -6.80
CA TYR A 445 11.48 -23.40 -7.38
C TYR A 445 11.23 -23.18 -8.87
N HIS A 446 11.64 -24.13 -9.71
CA HIS A 446 11.56 -23.99 -11.17
C HIS A 446 10.14 -24.07 -11.73
N ALA A 447 9.18 -24.63 -10.99
CA ALA A 447 7.80 -24.73 -11.46
C ALA A 447 7.00 -23.44 -11.21
N HIS A 448 6.00 -23.22 -12.05
CA HIS A 448 5.15 -22.02 -11.99
C HIS A 448 4.08 -22.08 -10.87
N LYS A 449 3.82 -23.25 -10.30
CA LYS A 449 2.78 -23.46 -9.28
C LYS A 449 3.23 -22.99 -7.89
N PRO A 450 2.29 -22.69 -6.97
CA PRO A 450 2.61 -22.38 -5.59
C PRO A 450 3.42 -23.51 -4.94
N SER A 451 4.40 -23.14 -4.13
CA SER A 451 5.08 -24.06 -3.21
C SER A 451 4.13 -24.53 -2.11
N GLN A 452 3.20 -23.66 -1.72
CA GLN A 452 2.19 -23.96 -0.72
C GLN A 452 0.91 -23.15 -0.97
N SER A 453 -0.24 -23.76 -0.66
CA SER A 453 -1.56 -23.11 -0.67
C SER A 453 -2.26 -23.35 0.65
N ILE A 454 -2.75 -22.30 1.27
CA ILE A 454 -3.33 -22.32 2.62
C ILE A 454 -4.75 -21.79 2.54
N ARG A 455 -5.74 -22.57 3.00
CA ARG A 455 -7.09 -22.08 3.19
C ARG A 455 -7.12 -21.19 4.43
N ALA A 456 -7.03 -19.88 4.19
CA ALA A 456 -6.79 -18.89 5.23
C ALA A 456 -8.07 -18.21 5.72
N HIS A 457 -9.12 -18.16 4.91
CA HIS A 457 -10.34 -17.41 5.17
C HIS A 457 -11.58 -18.13 4.66
N GLN A 458 -12.75 -17.53 4.83
CA GLN A 458 -14.02 -18.03 4.29
C GLN A 458 -14.38 -17.40 2.94
N LYS A 459 -13.78 -16.26 2.62
CA LYS A 459 -14.01 -15.50 1.38
C LYS A 459 -12.67 -15.03 0.80
N ARG A 460 -12.74 -14.34 -0.35
CA ARG A 460 -11.61 -13.75 -1.07
C ARG A 460 -10.59 -13.11 -0.13
N VAL A 461 -9.33 -13.46 -0.31
CA VAL A 461 -8.19 -12.88 0.40
C VAL A 461 -7.62 -11.74 -0.42
N PHE A 462 -7.52 -10.53 0.16
CA PHE A 462 -7.00 -9.38 -0.55
C PHE A 462 -5.48 -9.27 -0.46
N LYS A 463 -4.90 -9.48 0.72
CA LYS A 463 -3.46 -9.34 0.94
C LYS A 463 -3.01 -10.21 2.11
N ALA A 464 -1.79 -10.70 2.03
CA ALA A 464 -1.10 -11.37 3.12
C ALA A 464 0.32 -10.80 3.21
N VAL A 465 0.76 -10.33 4.38
CA VAL A 465 2.04 -9.67 4.60
C VAL A 465 2.84 -10.37 5.69
N TRP A 466 4.16 -10.44 5.53
CA TRP A 466 5.08 -11.08 6.44
C TRP A 466 5.58 -10.08 7.48
N LEU A 467 5.64 -10.49 8.74
CA LEU A 467 6.34 -9.71 9.76
C LEU A 467 7.85 -9.99 9.69
N HIS A 468 8.65 -8.97 10.02
CA HIS A 468 10.11 -9.09 10.06
C HIS A 468 10.60 -9.62 11.41
N SER A 469 9.92 -9.22 12.50
CA SER A 469 10.34 -9.51 13.89
C SER A 469 9.92 -10.89 14.40
N CYS A 470 8.94 -11.52 13.76
CA CYS A 470 8.48 -12.83 14.16
C CYS A 470 7.93 -13.64 12.97
N PRO A 471 7.95 -14.98 13.06
CA PRO A 471 7.45 -15.85 11.99
C PRO A 471 5.91 -15.82 11.94
N LEU A 472 5.37 -14.73 11.43
CA LEU A 472 3.94 -14.48 11.32
C LEU A 472 3.59 -13.87 9.97
N LEU A 473 2.51 -14.38 9.37
CA LEU A 473 1.86 -13.82 8.18
C LEU A 473 0.52 -13.23 8.60
N ILE A 474 0.28 -11.98 8.30
CA ILE A 474 -1.01 -11.30 8.56
C ILE A 474 -1.77 -11.18 7.25
N SER A 475 -3.05 -11.54 7.24
CA SER A 475 -3.90 -11.45 6.05
C SER A 475 -5.21 -10.73 6.30
N ILE A 476 -5.78 -10.17 5.25
CA ILE A 476 -7.11 -9.54 5.23
C ILE A 476 -8.00 -10.12 4.14
N SER A 477 -9.29 -10.22 4.45
CA SER A 477 -10.26 -10.84 3.57
C SER A 477 -11.57 -10.05 3.47
N SER A 478 -12.36 -10.39 2.46
CA SER A 478 -13.73 -9.86 2.32
C SER A 478 -14.73 -10.46 3.32
N ASP A 479 -14.32 -11.39 4.16
CA ASP A 479 -15.08 -11.90 5.29
C ASP A 479 -15.03 -10.99 6.54
N LEU A 480 -14.33 -9.85 6.44
CA LEU A 480 -14.14 -8.84 7.48
C LEU A 480 -13.24 -9.30 8.64
N ASN A 481 -12.47 -10.36 8.43
CA ASN A 481 -11.51 -10.85 9.42
C ASN A 481 -10.07 -10.52 9.02
N ILE A 482 -9.24 -10.41 10.04
CA ILE A 482 -7.79 -10.40 9.94
C ILE A 482 -7.30 -11.78 10.38
N GLY A 483 -6.56 -12.46 9.53
CA GLY A 483 -5.93 -13.74 9.83
C GLY A 483 -4.50 -13.55 10.34
N LEU A 484 -4.14 -14.26 11.38
CA LEU A 484 -2.79 -14.32 11.97
C LEU A 484 -2.28 -15.76 11.83
N HIS A 485 -1.34 -15.99 10.92
CA HIS A 485 -0.86 -17.32 10.54
C HIS A 485 0.58 -17.47 10.99
N LYS A 486 0.84 -18.36 11.97
CA LYS A 486 2.21 -18.67 12.41
C LYS A 486 2.94 -19.45 11.33
N THR A 487 4.18 -19.09 11.06
CA THR A 487 5.04 -19.73 10.06
C THR A 487 6.30 -20.30 10.71
N THR A 488 6.85 -21.39 10.15
CA THR A 488 8.13 -21.99 10.57
C THR A 488 8.90 -22.49 9.37
#